data_ecde214b4373c671ad2891bcb98ae975
#
_entry.id   ecde214b4373c671ad2891bcb98ae975
#
_cell.length_a   1.000
_cell.length_b   1.000
_cell.length_c   1.000
_cell.angle_alpha   90.00
_cell.angle_beta   90.00
_cell.angle_gamma   90.00
#
_symmetry.space_group_name_H-M   'P 1'
#
loop_
_entity.id
_entity.type
_entity.pdbx_description
1 polymer ?
#
loop_
_entity_poly.entity_id
_entity_poly.type
_entity_poly.pdbx_seq_one_letter_code
_entity_poly.pdbx_strand_id
1 'polypeptide(L)'
;MAVTFFKRNDPVSDMLDDAMASTHFGPGTRSASEVGKNKELATLIGKFARNYFLKGLEKHAEQHFLTQGDGNHFLYIGETESDHWRALVTHHGSRGLGAQVYKRGLAAAQKHTAIHAPKVPMHNAWIDANSDIGAQYWEALQLVREWTKLNHFAIHRKIALRLGNAISGQFWNEHNFVFQRDGLFYHGKGATPSFQGFSPDDTGLTLIPLNMAQPVLIAADRPDALGFAPHGAGRNLSRNAHLRRLVEEFRAEASGLSPDNIAAIVGRETKGLDIRFFTGKPDISELPSAYKNAEQVASQIEKHKLAHITERIMPLGSIMAGEMNWNRAGR
;
A
#
# COMPACT_ATOMS: atom_id res chain seq x y z
N MET A 1 -0.27 -0.71 -4.97
CA MET A 1 -1.75 -0.79 -4.84
C MET A 1 -2.32 -1.65 -5.96
N ALA A 2 -3.44 -2.30 -5.70
CA ALA A 2 -4.15 -3.07 -6.74
C ALA A 2 -5.65 -2.83 -6.65
N VAL A 3 -6.34 -2.95 -7.79
CA VAL A 3 -7.80 -2.94 -7.87
C VAL A 3 -8.28 -4.15 -8.66
N THR A 4 -9.43 -4.68 -8.26
CA THR A 4 -10.17 -5.71 -8.98
C THR A 4 -11.62 -5.30 -9.09
N PHE A 5 -12.20 -5.42 -10.26
CA PHE A 5 -13.58 -5.04 -10.57
C PHE A 5 -14.46 -6.28 -10.74
N PHE A 6 -15.70 -6.15 -10.28
CA PHE A 6 -16.75 -7.15 -10.38
C PHE A 6 -18.01 -6.50 -10.94
N LYS A 7 -18.64 -7.16 -11.91
CA LYS A 7 -19.95 -6.68 -12.46
C LYS A 7 -21.11 -6.99 -11.51
N ARG A 8 -20.99 -8.09 -10.74
CA ARG A 8 -22.01 -8.43 -9.75
C ARG A 8 -21.79 -7.61 -8.48
N ASN A 9 -22.83 -6.95 -8.04
CA ASN A 9 -22.83 -6.11 -6.84
C ASN A 9 -23.19 -6.93 -5.59
N ASP A 10 -22.22 -7.68 -5.08
CA ASP A 10 -22.38 -8.39 -3.81
C ASP A 10 -22.59 -7.38 -2.66
N PRO A 11 -23.32 -7.76 -1.57
CA PRO A 11 -23.45 -6.92 -0.40
C PRO A 11 -22.06 -6.55 0.18
N VAL A 12 -21.91 -5.30 0.56
CA VAL A 12 -20.62 -4.78 1.09
C VAL A 12 -20.22 -5.52 2.35
N SER A 13 -21.20 -5.83 3.23
CA SER A 13 -20.96 -6.63 4.45
C SER A 13 -20.32 -7.97 4.14
N ASP A 14 -20.84 -8.70 3.14
CA ASP A 14 -20.38 -10.04 2.78
C ASP A 14 -18.95 -9.96 2.19
N MET A 15 -18.70 -8.94 1.35
CA MET A 15 -17.36 -8.70 0.81
C MET A 15 -16.34 -8.39 1.91
N LEU A 16 -16.72 -7.60 2.92
CA LEU A 16 -15.85 -7.29 4.06
C LEU A 16 -15.64 -8.51 4.97
N ASP A 17 -16.66 -9.34 5.20
CA ASP A 17 -16.54 -10.59 5.96
C ASP A 17 -15.59 -11.56 5.27
N ASP A 18 -15.75 -11.76 3.98
CA ASP A 18 -14.84 -12.60 3.19
C ASP A 18 -13.42 -12.04 3.12
N ALA A 19 -13.27 -10.72 3.09
CA ALA A 19 -11.98 -10.08 3.17
C ALA A 19 -11.31 -10.29 4.54
N MET A 20 -12.03 -10.12 5.64
CA MET A 20 -11.55 -10.40 7.02
C MET A 20 -11.07 -11.85 7.16
N ALA A 21 -11.77 -12.80 6.54
CA ALA A 21 -11.41 -14.23 6.55
C ALA A 21 -10.23 -14.56 5.60
N SER A 22 -9.98 -13.74 4.59
CA SER A 22 -9.02 -14.03 3.53
C SER A 22 -7.63 -13.45 3.76
N THR A 23 -7.51 -12.37 4.53
CA THR A 23 -6.24 -11.67 4.76
C THR A 23 -6.05 -11.34 6.24
N HIS A 24 -4.82 -10.96 6.61
CA HIS A 24 -4.46 -10.56 7.96
C HIS A 24 -3.84 -9.17 7.95
N PHE A 25 -4.27 -8.31 8.85
CA PHE A 25 -3.71 -6.96 9.03
C PHE A 25 -2.79 -6.89 10.25
N GLY A 26 -1.81 -5.99 10.19
CA GLY A 26 -0.90 -5.74 11.28
C GLY A 26 0.27 -6.73 11.36
N PRO A 27 0.93 -6.81 12.53
CA PRO A 27 1.98 -7.78 12.78
C PRO A 27 1.41 -9.19 12.80
N GLY A 28 2.25 -10.16 12.47
CA GLY A 28 1.88 -11.55 12.41
C GLY A 28 2.06 -12.15 11.02
N THR A 29 1.84 -13.44 10.96
CA THR A 29 2.07 -14.28 9.78
C THR A 29 0.87 -15.18 9.54
N ARG A 30 0.84 -15.84 8.38
CA ARG A 30 -0.12 -16.88 8.09
C ARG A 30 0.55 -18.24 8.12
N SER A 31 -0.19 -19.25 8.57
CA SER A 31 0.27 -20.63 8.53
C SER A 31 0.33 -21.16 7.08
N ALA A 32 1.13 -22.20 6.86
CA ALA A 32 1.23 -22.83 5.56
C ALA A 32 -0.13 -23.36 5.05
N SER A 33 -1.02 -23.80 5.96
CA SER A 33 -2.37 -24.25 5.60
C SER A 33 -3.26 -23.11 5.10
N GLU A 34 -3.12 -21.90 5.65
CA GLU A 34 -3.87 -20.71 5.22
C GLU A 34 -3.39 -20.16 3.88
N VAL A 35 -2.07 -20.21 3.65
CA VAL A 35 -1.46 -19.80 2.38
C VAL A 35 -1.78 -20.82 1.28
N GLY A 36 -1.77 -22.10 1.62
CA GLY A 36 -1.99 -23.18 0.66
C GLY A 36 -0.84 -23.34 -0.34
N LYS A 37 -1.04 -24.22 -1.32
CA LYS A 37 -0.07 -24.42 -2.40
C LYS A 37 -0.24 -23.34 -3.47
N ASN A 38 0.75 -22.49 -3.62
CA ASN A 38 0.78 -21.44 -4.67
C ASN A 38 2.04 -21.61 -5.52
N LYS A 39 1.87 -22.07 -6.76
CA LYS A 39 2.99 -22.33 -7.69
C LYS A 39 3.72 -21.04 -8.08
N GLU A 40 3.00 -19.93 -8.27
CA GLU A 40 3.59 -18.63 -8.64
C GLU A 40 4.48 -18.13 -7.50
N LEU A 41 4.00 -18.21 -6.25
CA LEU A 41 4.78 -17.86 -5.07
C LEU A 41 6.03 -18.72 -4.93
N ALA A 42 5.90 -20.04 -5.06
CA ALA A 42 7.02 -20.98 -4.94
C ALA A 42 8.08 -20.71 -6.04
N THR A 43 7.67 -20.44 -7.26
CA THR A 43 8.58 -20.10 -8.38
C THR A 43 9.30 -18.78 -8.10
N LEU A 44 8.59 -17.78 -7.62
CA LEU A 44 9.17 -16.48 -7.31
C LEU A 44 10.18 -16.55 -6.14
N ILE A 45 9.81 -17.23 -5.06
CA ILE A 45 10.67 -17.42 -3.88
C ILE A 45 11.92 -18.25 -4.24
N GLY A 46 11.78 -19.21 -5.15
CA GLY A 46 12.93 -19.98 -5.65
C GLY A 46 14.04 -19.13 -6.28
N LYS A 47 13.72 -17.94 -6.80
CA LYS A 47 14.71 -16.98 -7.30
C LYS A 47 15.50 -16.31 -6.15
N PHE A 48 14.92 -16.20 -4.94
CA PHE A 48 15.56 -15.54 -3.78
C PHE A 48 16.87 -16.20 -3.38
N ALA A 49 16.96 -17.52 -3.44
CA ALA A 49 18.16 -18.27 -3.06
C ALA A 49 19.41 -17.88 -3.87
N ARG A 50 19.24 -17.34 -5.08
CA ARG A 50 20.32 -16.94 -5.98
C ARG A 50 20.69 -15.47 -5.87
N ASN A 51 19.88 -14.67 -5.18
CA ASN A 51 20.10 -13.24 -5.05
C ASN A 51 20.75 -12.91 -3.70
N TYR A 52 21.85 -12.17 -3.73
CA TYR A 52 22.63 -11.81 -2.53
C TYR A 52 21.79 -11.11 -1.44
N PHE A 53 20.86 -10.24 -1.84
CA PHE A 53 20.06 -9.45 -0.90
C PHE A 53 18.78 -10.17 -0.41
N LEU A 54 18.37 -11.25 -1.07
CA LEU A 54 17.13 -11.98 -0.74
C LEU A 54 17.37 -13.36 -0.15
N LYS A 55 18.56 -13.96 -0.35
CA LYS A 55 18.91 -15.27 0.19
C LYS A 55 18.63 -15.35 1.69
N GLY A 56 17.91 -16.40 2.12
CA GLY A 56 17.50 -16.63 3.50
C GLY A 56 16.23 -15.85 3.92
N LEU A 57 15.55 -15.16 2.99
CA LEU A 57 14.26 -14.51 3.24
C LEU A 57 13.05 -15.30 2.67
N GLU A 58 13.29 -16.50 2.16
CA GLU A 58 12.29 -17.37 1.53
C GLU A 58 11.12 -17.66 2.48
N LYS A 59 11.45 -18.12 3.68
CA LYS A 59 10.46 -18.42 4.72
C LYS A 59 9.69 -17.17 5.16
N HIS A 60 10.37 -16.04 5.25
CA HIS A 60 9.71 -14.76 5.56
C HIS A 60 8.68 -14.41 4.47
N ALA A 61 9.04 -14.55 3.19
CA ALA A 61 8.16 -14.30 2.07
C ALA A 61 6.91 -15.21 2.08
N GLU A 62 7.07 -16.49 2.41
CA GLU A 62 5.95 -17.44 2.54
C GLU A 62 5.02 -17.07 3.69
N GLN A 63 5.57 -16.84 4.87
CA GLN A 63 4.79 -16.58 6.08
C GLN A 63 4.01 -15.27 6.05
N HIS A 64 4.51 -14.26 5.31
CA HIS A 64 3.84 -12.98 5.15
C HIS A 64 2.93 -12.88 3.94
N PHE A 65 2.80 -13.96 3.16
CA PHE A 65 1.88 -14.00 2.03
C PHE A 65 0.41 -14.00 2.50
N LEU A 66 -0.48 -13.38 1.74
CA LEU A 66 -1.88 -13.11 2.10
C LEU A 66 -2.03 -12.23 3.35
N THR A 67 -1.03 -11.41 3.68
CA THR A 67 -1.12 -10.43 4.76
C THR A 67 -1.05 -9.00 4.22
N GLN A 68 -1.66 -8.09 4.95
CA GLN A 68 -1.54 -6.65 4.72
C GLN A 68 -0.71 -6.03 5.85
N GLY A 69 -0.57 -4.75 5.91
CA GLY A 69 0.19 -4.09 6.95
C GLY A 69 -0.69 -3.42 7.99
N ASP A 70 -0.13 -2.44 8.61
CA ASP A 70 -0.74 -1.55 9.59
C ASP A 70 -0.61 -0.09 9.15
N GLY A 71 -1.02 0.82 10.01
CA GLY A 71 -1.03 2.24 9.72
C GLY A 71 -1.99 2.57 8.58
N ASN A 72 -1.47 3.18 7.51
CA ASN A 72 -2.27 3.56 6.34
C ASN A 72 -2.52 2.43 5.34
N HIS A 73 -2.19 1.18 5.66
CA HIS A 73 -2.56 0.04 4.84
C HIS A 73 -4.05 -0.28 5.00
N PHE A 74 -4.72 -0.55 3.89
CA PHE A 74 -6.16 -0.78 3.88
C PHE A 74 -6.62 -1.77 2.80
N LEU A 75 -7.80 -2.32 3.02
CA LEU A 75 -8.65 -2.91 2.00
C LEU A 75 -9.89 -2.04 1.90
N TYR A 76 -10.29 -1.69 0.69
CA TYR A 76 -11.39 -0.76 0.42
C TYR A 76 -12.34 -1.40 -0.58
N ILE A 77 -13.61 -1.29 -0.32
CA ILE A 77 -14.69 -1.69 -1.20
C ILE A 77 -15.45 -0.44 -1.63
N GLY A 78 -15.58 -0.28 -2.92
CA GLY A 78 -16.29 0.84 -3.49
C GLY A 78 -17.06 0.45 -4.74
N GLU A 79 -17.58 1.46 -5.41
CA GLU A 79 -18.33 1.35 -6.66
C GLU A 79 -17.83 2.40 -7.64
N THR A 80 -17.61 2.01 -8.89
CA THR A 80 -17.23 2.97 -9.94
C THR A 80 -18.38 3.92 -10.21
N GLU A 81 -18.06 5.21 -10.40
CA GLU A 81 -19.06 6.24 -10.64
C GLU A 81 -19.73 6.06 -12.01
N SER A 82 -18.98 5.61 -13.03
CA SER A 82 -19.47 5.48 -14.40
C SER A 82 -20.37 4.25 -14.60
N ASP A 83 -19.90 3.06 -14.24
CA ASP A 83 -20.52 1.78 -14.60
C ASP A 83 -21.21 1.07 -13.43
N HIS A 84 -21.08 1.62 -12.22
CA HIS A 84 -21.58 1.02 -10.98
C HIS A 84 -21.01 -0.39 -10.70
N TRP A 85 -19.79 -0.65 -11.17
CA TRP A 85 -19.13 -1.91 -10.86
C TRP A 85 -18.56 -1.91 -9.45
N ARG A 86 -18.67 -3.04 -8.79
CA ARG A 86 -18.04 -3.22 -7.49
C ARG A 86 -16.52 -3.27 -7.64
N ALA A 87 -15.79 -2.51 -6.82
CA ALA A 87 -14.35 -2.45 -6.84
C ALA A 87 -13.76 -2.83 -5.48
N LEU A 88 -12.77 -3.73 -5.50
CA LEU A 88 -11.94 -4.12 -4.37
C LEU A 88 -10.56 -3.53 -4.55
N VAL A 89 -10.16 -2.63 -3.66
CA VAL A 89 -8.84 -1.98 -3.69
C VAL A 89 -8.04 -2.39 -2.47
N THR A 90 -6.76 -2.70 -2.65
CA THR A 90 -5.83 -2.92 -1.53
C THR A 90 -4.61 -2.03 -1.62
N HIS A 91 -4.19 -1.56 -0.45
CA HIS A 91 -2.98 -0.76 -0.26
C HIS A 91 -2.12 -1.40 0.82
N HIS A 92 -1.04 -2.04 0.42
CA HIS A 92 -0.03 -2.55 1.35
C HIS A 92 1.36 -2.56 0.68
N GLY A 93 2.40 -2.70 1.49
CA GLY A 93 3.77 -2.81 1.01
C GLY A 93 4.27 -4.26 0.97
N SER A 94 5.58 -4.40 0.95
CA SER A 94 6.30 -5.68 0.83
C SER A 94 6.39 -6.51 2.12
N ARG A 95 5.62 -6.20 3.14
CA ARG A 95 5.52 -6.96 4.40
C ARG A 95 6.87 -7.29 5.05
N GLY A 96 7.76 -6.31 5.10
CA GLY A 96 9.07 -6.44 5.72
C GLY A 96 10.20 -6.87 4.76
N LEU A 97 9.91 -7.50 3.62
CA LEU A 97 10.94 -7.85 2.63
C LEU A 97 11.74 -6.62 2.18
N GLY A 98 11.06 -5.55 1.79
CA GLY A 98 11.72 -4.30 1.38
C GLY A 98 12.59 -3.70 2.47
N ALA A 99 12.18 -3.77 3.74
CA ALA A 99 12.98 -3.31 4.86
C ALA A 99 14.27 -4.13 5.02
N GLN A 100 14.21 -5.46 4.83
CA GLN A 100 15.39 -6.33 4.87
C GLN A 100 16.33 -6.04 3.69
N VAL A 101 15.80 -5.89 2.49
CA VAL A 101 16.59 -5.53 1.29
C VAL A 101 17.23 -4.15 1.48
N TYR A 102 16.50 -3.16 1.98
CA TYR A 102 17.05 -1.85 2.31
C TYR A 102 18.20 -1.94 3.30
N LYS A 103 18.03 -2.66 4.41
CA LYS A 103 19.09 -2.83 5.44
C LYS A 103 20.35 -3.45 4.85
N ARG A 104 20.22 -4.51 4.06
CA ARG A 104 21.34 -5.18 3.39
C ARG A 104 21.96 -4.29 2.32
N GLY A 105 21.13 -3.57 1.55
CA GLY A 105 21.58 -2.61 0.53
C GLY A 105 22.36 -1.45 1.14
N LEU A 106 21.87 -0.89 2.26
CA LEU A 106 22.58 0.18 2.96
C LEU A 106 23.96 -0.29 3.44
N ALA A 107 24.08 -1.48 4.03
CA ALA A 107 25.34 -2.03 4.45
C ALA A 107 26.31 -2.23 3.27
N ALA A 108 25.80 -2.72 2.12
CA ALA A 108 26.60 -2.86 0.91
C ALA A 108 27.05 -1.50 0.35
N ALA A 109 26.16 -0.51 0.35
CA ALA A 109 26.46 0.86 -0.08
C ALA A 109 27.55 1.49 0.81
N GLN A 110 27.43 1.36 2.12
CA GLN A 110 28.41 1.89 3.06
C GLN A 110 29.79 1.26 2.84
N LYS A 111 29.85 -0.07 2.64
CA LYS A 111 31.10 -0.77 2.34
C LYS A 111 31.71 -0.30 1.01
N HIS A 112 30.90 -0.16 -0.03
CA HIS A 112 31.33 0.32 -1.35
C HIS A 112 31.89 1.74 -1.24
N THR A 113 31.14 2.66 -0.62
CA THR A 113 31.54 4.06 -0.48
C THR A 113 32.81 4.22 0.35
N ALA A 114 32.98 3.44 1.42
CA ALA A 114 34.20 3.49 2.25
C ALA A 114 35.48 3.12 1.46
N ILE A 115 35.36 2.26 0.43
CA ILE A 115 36.47 1.86 -0.42
C ILE A 115 36.73 2.93 -1.53
N HIS A 116 35.66 3.37 -2.21
CA HIS A 116 35.79 4.18 -3.43
C HIS A 116 35.75 5.70 -3.20
N ALA A 117 35.13 6.12 -2.09
CA ALA A 117 34.95 7.54 -1.76
C ALA A 117 34.96 7.77 -0.22
N PRO A 118 36.07 7.48 0.49
CA PRO A 118 36.10 7.45 1.96
C PRO A 118 35.81 8.79 2.64
N LYS A 119 35.82 9.91 1.88
CA LYS A 119 35.45 11.25 2.39
C LYS A 119 33.96 11.54 2.31
N VAL A 120 33.19 10.69 1.63
CA VAL A 120 31.72 10.87 1.52
C VAL A 120 31.06 10.45 2.85
N PRO A 121 30.19 11.28 3.44
CA PRO A 121 29.47 10.93 4.65
C PRO A 121 28.65 9.65 4.48
N MET A 122 28.61 8.79 5.50
CA MET A 122 27.96 7.46 5.44
C MET A 122 26.45 7.51 5.11
N HIS A 123 25.78 8.63 5.41
CA HIS A 123 24.36 8.80 5.05
C HIS A 123 24.15 9.10 3.55
N ASN A 124 25.23 9.42 2.82
CA ASN A 124 25.25 9.58 1.36
C ASN A 124 25.88 8.37 0.65
N ALA A 125 25.94 7.23 1.34
CA ALA A 125 26.49 6.00 0.77
C ALA A 125 25.72 5.55 -0.48
N TRP A 126 26.45 5.00 -1.44
CA TRP A 126 25.95 4.58 -2.74
C TRP A 126 26.53 3.25 -3.20
N ILE A 127 25.88 2.63 -4.18
CA ILE A 127 26.34 1.45 -4.91
C ILE A 127 26.40 1.82 -6.39
N ASP A 128 27.47 1.45 -7.08
CA ASP A 128 27.53 1.56 -8.53
C ASP A 128 26.51 0.61 -9.17
N ALA A 129 25.56 1.18 -9.92
CA ALA A 129 24.50 0.43 -10.59
C ALA A 129 25.04 -0.55 -11.65
N ASN A 130 26.20 -0.30 -12.22
CA ASN A 130 26.84 -1.14 -13.23
C ASN A 130 27.74 -2.25 -12.61
N SER A 131 27.90 -2.26 -11.30
CA SER A 131 28.62 -3.33 -10.61
C SER A 131 27.73 -4.57 -10.40
N ASP A 132 28.36 -5.75 -10.20
CA ASP A 132 27.61 -6.98 -9.91
C ASP A 132 26.71 -6.83 -8.69
N ILE A 133 27.16 -6.13 -7.64
CA ILE A 133 26.36 -5.89 -6.43
C ILE A 133 25.21 -4.92 -6.71
N GLY A 134 25.41 -3.93 -7.58
CA GLY A 134 24.35 -3.02 -8.04
C GLY A 134 23.28 -3.76 -8.84
N ALA A 135 23.67 -4.61 -9.78
CA ALA A 135 22.77 -5.46 -10.54
C ALA A 135 21.97 -6.40 -9.63
N GLN A 136 22.61 -7.04 -8.65
CA GLN A 136 21.97 -7.88 -7.64
C GLN A 136 20.96 -7.09 -6.78
N TYR A 137 21.29 -5.84 -6.41
CA TYR A 137 20.38 -5.00 -5.65
C TYR A 137 19.17 -4.60 -6.48
N TRP A 138 19.37 -4.23 -7.74
CA TRP A 138 18.27 -3.93 -8.67
C TRP A 138 17.34 -5.12 -8.87
N GLU A 139 17.90 -6.32 -9.10
CA GLU A 139 17.11 -7.56 -9.19
C GLU A 139 16.32 -7.83 -7.92
N ALA A 140 16.92 -7.62 -6.73
CA ALA A 140 16.22 -7.79 -5.45
C ALA A 140 15.01 -6.87 -5.34
N LEU A 141 15.12 -5.60 -5.77
CA LEU A 141 14.00 -4.66 -5.78
C LEU A 141 12.88 -5.15 -6.71
N GLN A 142 13.23 -5.65 -7.91
CA GLN A 142 12.23 -6.19 -8.87
C GLN A 142 11.54 -7.46 -8.31
N LEU A 143 12.27 -8.38 -7.69
CA LEU A 143 11.69 -9.58 -7.08
C LEU A 143 10.75 -9.24 -5.90
N VAL A 144 11.09 -8.23 -5.08
CA VAL A 144 10.20 -7.73 -4.02
C VAL A 144 8.96 -7.06 -4.60
N ARG A 145 9.10 -6.34 -5.71
CA ARG A 145 7.98 -5.75 -6.47
C ARG A 145 7.03 -6.84 -6.97
N GLU A 146 7.57 -7.87 -7.63
CA GLU A 146 6.77 -9.00 -8.13
C GLU A 146 6.04 -9.72 -6.98
N TRP A 147 6.73 -9.94 -5.86
CA TRP A 147 6.11 -10.54 -4.67
C TRP A 147 4.96 -9.69 -4.13
N THR A 148 5.15 -8.37 -4.06
CA THR A 148 4.12 -7.45 -3.56
C THR A 148 2.89 -7.46 -4.46
N LYS A 149 3.08 -7.44 -5.79
CA LYS A 149 2.01 -7.56 -6.78
C LYS A 149 1.26 -8.87 -6.64
N LEU A 150 2.01 -9.98 -6.56
CA LEU A 150 1.43 -11.32 -6.39
C LEU A 150 0.59 -11.41 -5.11
N ASN A 151 1.08 -10.81 -4.00
CA ASN A 151 0.35 -10.78 -2.73
C ASN A 151 -0.98 -10.03 -2.84
N HIS A 152 -1.00 -8.85 -3.50
CA HIS A 152 -2.24 -8.12 -3.75
C HIS A 152 -3.26 -8.98 -4.49
N PHE A 153 -2.88 -9.52 -5.64
CA PHE A 153 -3.82 -10.29 -6.46
C PHE A 153 -4.19 -11.65 -5.86
N ALA A 154 -3.33 -12.25 -5.04
CA ALA A 154 -3.68 -13.47 -4.31
C ALA A 154 -4.78 -13.21 -3.27
N ILE A 155 -4.71 -12.08 -2.56
CA ILE A 155 -5.78 -11.64 -1.64
C ILE A 155 -7.08 -11.42 -2.41
N HIS A 156 -7.04 -10.67 -3.51
CA HIS A 156 -8.22 -10.40 -4.34
C HIS A 156 -8.84 -11.67 -4.92
N ARG A 157 -8.04 -12.59 -5.46
CA ARG A 157 -8.51 -13.89 -5.97
C ARG A 157 -9.18 -14.72 -4.87
N LYS A 158 -8.59 -14.74 -3.67
CA LYS A 158 -9.15 -15.49 -2.55
C LYS A 158 -10.53 -14.96 -2.12
N ILE A 159 -10.71 -13.65 -2.10
CA ILE A 159 -12.00 -13.00 -1.83
C ILE A 159 -12.99 -13.31 -2.95
N ALA A 160 -12.60 -13.14 -4.22
CA ALA A 160 -13.43 -13.45 -5.38
C ALA A 160 -13.94 -14.89 -5.38
N LEU A 161 -13.07 -15.85 -5.04
CA LEU A 161 -13.44 -17.26 -4.93
C LEU A 161 -14.46 -17.52 -3.81
N ARG A 162 -14.33 -16.87 -2.66
CA ARG A 162 -15.28 -17.02 -1.56
C ARG A 162 -16.65 -16.45 -1.90
N LEU A 163 -16.67 -15.30 -2.57
CA LEU A 163 -17.90 -14.67 -3.08
C LEU A 163 -18.53 -15.45 -4.24
N GLY A 164 -17.80 -16.37 -4.87
CA GLY A 164 -18.23 -16.98 -6.14
C GLY A 164 -18.45 -15.95 -7.23
N ASN A 165 -17.68 -14.86 -7.24
CA ASN A 165 -17.80 -13.75 -8.19
C ASN A 165 -16.65 -13.73 -9.19
N ALA A 166 -16.97 -13.56 -10.47
CA ALA A 166 -15.97 -13.50 -11.53
C ALA A 166 -15.27 -12.13 -11.56
N ILE A 167 -13.96 -12.15 -11.71
CA ILE A 167 -13.16 -10.96 -11.91
C ILE A 167 -13.41 -10.42 -13.33
N SER A 168 -13.86 -9.18 -13.44
CA SER A 168 -14.15 -8.52 -14.71
C SER A 168 -12.99 -7.69 -15.25
N GLY A 169 -12.11 -7.24 -14.37
CA GLY A 169 -10.91 -6.49 -14.71
C GLY A 169 -10.04 -6.26 -13.48
N GLN A 170 -8.76 -6.03 -13.70
CA GLN A 170 -7.84 -5.72 -12.63
C GLN A 170 -6.61 -4.99 -13.15
N PHE A 171 -6.04 -4.10 -12.33
CA PHE A 171 -4.72 -3.55 -12.56
C PHE A 171 -4.04 -3.19 -11.23
N TRP A 172 -2.77 -2.88 -11.29
CA TRP A 172 -2.01 -2.42 -10.14
C TRP A 172 -1.01 -1.35 -10.55
N ASN A 173 -0.51 -0.58 -9.58
CA ASN A 173 0.59 0.34 -9.75
C ASN A 173 1.48 0.37 -8.51
N GLU A 174 2.77 0.55 -8.73
CA GLU A 174 3.73 0.81 -7.67
C GLU A 174 3.66 2.25 -7.21
N HIS A 175 4.03 2.47 -5.97
CA HIS A 175 4.26 3.79 -5.41
C HIS A 175 5.41 3.72 -4.40
N ASN A 176 6.05 4.85 -4.13
CA ASN A 176 7.21 4.91 -3.25
C ASN A 176 8.31 3.90 -3.65
N PHE A 177 8.56 3.78 -4.94
CA PHE A 177 9.48 2.82 -5.52
C PHE A 177 10.56 3.50 -6.37
N VAL A 178 11.58 2.74 -6.77
CA VAL A 178 12.62 3.19 -7.70
C VAL A 178 12.37 2.58 -9.07
N PHE A 179 12.34 3.42 -10.08
CA PHE A 179 12.09 3.05 -11.47
C PHE A 179 13.34 3.30 -12.31
N GLN A 180 13.52 2.54 -13.39
CA GLN A 180 14.59 2.76 -14.37
C GLN A 180 13.97 3.00 -15.73
N ARG A 181 14.38 4.10 -16.37
CA ARG A 181 13.97 4.46 -17.72
C ARG A 181 15.10 5.23 -18.39
N ASP A 182 15.41 4.88 -19.65
CA ASP A 182 16.41 5.57 -20.48
C ASP A 182 17.79 5.71 -19.78
N GLY A 183 18.20 4.67 -19.03
CA GLY A 183 19.46 4.66 -18.29
C GLY A 183 19.47 5.48 -17.00
N LEU A 184 18.35 6.12 -16.63
CA LEU A 184 18.19 6.91 -15.42
C LEU A 184 17.36 6.19 -14.37
N PHE A 185 17.67 6.45 -13.09
CA PHE A 185 16.87 5.98 -11.97
C PHE A 185 15.98 7.11 -11.43
N TYR A 186 14.70 6.81 -11.27
CA TYR A 186 13.68 7.72 -10.72
C TYR A 186 13.19 7.21 -9.38
N HIS A 187 13.32 8.01 -8.33
CA HIS A 187 12.79 7.68 -7.01
C HIS A 187 11.45 8.36 -6.77
N GLY A 188 10.37 7.61 -6.89
CA GLY A 188 9.00 8.09 -6.69
C GLY A 188 8.58 8.20 -5.23
N LYS A 189 9.28 9.00 -4.42
CA LYS A 189 8.90 9.22 -3.01
C LYS A 189 7.64 10.08 -2.92
N GLY A 190 6.58 9.54 -2.29
CA GLY A 190 5.28 10.23 -2.23
C GLY A 190 4.52 10.23 -3.56
N ALA A 191 4.98 9.44 -4.52
CA ALA A 191 4.50 9.46 -5.89
C ALA A 191 4.36 8.05 -6.47
N THR A 192 3.60 7.96 -7.55
CA THR A 192 3.40 6.79 -8.38
C THR A 192 3.55 7.19 -9.84
N PRO A 193 4.06 6.31 -10.72
CA PRO A 193 4.04 6.59 -12.17
C PRO A 193 2.62 6.80 -12.66
N SER A 194 2.43 7.76 -13.54
CA SER A 194 1.14 8.10 -14.13
C SER A 194 1.09 7.90 -15.65
N PHE A 195 2.07 7.22 -16.24
CA PHE A 195 2.05 6.83 -17.64
C PHE A 195 2.85 5.54 -17.89
N GLN A 196 2.64 4.92 -19.06
CA GLN A 196 3.28 3.67 -19.45
C GLN A 196 4.80 3.81 -19.62
N GLY A 197 5.50 2.70 -19.36
CA GLY A 197 6.92 2.57 -19.65
C GLY A 197 7.86 2.67 -18.44
N PHE A 198 7.35 2.84 -17.23
CA PHE A 198 8.17 2.74 -16.02
C PHE A 198 8.34 1.30 -15.52
N SER A 199 7.41 0.43 -15.85
CA SER A 199 7.44 -0.99 -15.48
C SER A 199 6.93 -1.85 -16.64
N PRO A 200 7.38 -3.11 -16.77
CA PRO A 200 7.01 -3.98 -17.90
C PRO A 200 5.51 -4.26 -18.05
N ASP A 201 4.77 -4.18 -16.94
CA ASP A 201 3.34 -4.47 -16.84
C ASP A 201 2.50 -3.23 -16.48
N ASP A 202 3.03 -2.08 -16.78
CA ASP A 202 2.42 -0.79 -16.57
C ASP A 202 1.27 -0.56 -17.57
N THR A 203 0.12 -0.15 -17.10
CA THR A 203 -1.08 0.08 -17.91
C THR A 203 -1.31 1.55 -18.26
N GLY A 204 -0.48 2.45 -17.73
CA GLY A 204 -0.70 3.89 -17.78
C GLY A 204 -1.80 4.40 -16.85
N LEU A 205 -2.45 3.47 -16.10
CA LEU A 205 -3.44 3.82 -15.08
C LEU A 205 -2.80 3.86 -13.71
N THR A 206 -3.22 4.79 -12.87
CA THR A 206 -2.76 4.90 -11.50
C THR A 206 -3.90 5.06 -10.51
N LEU A 207 -3.76 4.43 -9.34
CA LEU A 207 -4.71 4.52 -8.22
C LEU A 207 -4.19 5.58 -7.24
N ILE A 208 -5.05 6.53 -6.89
CA ILE A 208 -4.74 7.59 -5.94
C ILE A 208 -5.80 7.57 -4.84
N PRO A 209 -5.55 6.90 -3.69
CA PRO A 209 -6.48 6.89 -2.56
C PRO A 209 -6.43 8.21 -1.84
N LEU A 210 -7.57 8.70 -1.41
CA LEU A 210 -7.65 9.96 -0.66
C LEU A 210 -7.75 9.69 0.83
N ASN A 211 -8.77 8.99 1.28
CA ASN A 211 -8.91 8.41 2.62
C ASN A 211 -10.07 7.38 2.63
N MET A 212 -10.36 6.77 3.77
CA MET A 212 -11.36 5.69 3.87
C MET A 212 -12.81 6.12 3.58
N ALA A 213 -13.12 7.42 3.65
CA ALA A 213 -14.45 7.97 3.41
C ALA A 213 -14.52 8.83 2.14
N GLN A 214 -13.48 8.80 1.30
CA GLN A 214 -13.39 9.55 0.05
C GLN A 214 -13.07 8.61 -1.12
N PRO A 215 -13.32 9.02 -2.36
CA PRO A 215 -13.04 8.18 -3.50
C PRO A 215 -11.58 7.76 -3.63
N VAL A 216 -11.36 6.58 -4.18
CA VAL A 216 -10.08 6.24 -4.81
C VAL A 216 -10.17 6.72 -6.27
N LEU A 217 -9.24 7.58 -6.67
CA LEU A 217 -9.21 8.09 -8.04
C LEU A 217 -8.47 7.09 -8.92
N ILE A 218 -8.98 6.88 -10.13
CA ILE A 218 -8.25 6.26 -11.24
C ILE A 218 -7.86 7.38 -12.18
N ALA A 219 -6.57 7.50 -12.45
CA ALA A 219 -6.04 8.51 -13.33
C ALA A 219 -5.21 7.88 -14.44
N ALA A 220 -5.25 8.48 -15.61
CA ALA A 220 -4.44 8.13 -16.78
C ALA A 220 -3.33 9.15 -17.00
N ASP A 221 -2.38 8.80 -17.85
CA ASP A 221 -1.31 9.70 -18.25
C ASP A 221 -1.82 10.92 -19.02
N ARG A 222 -0.95 11.92 -19.06
CA ARG A 222 -1.08 13.09 -19.93
C ARG A 222 0.21 13.24 -20.72
N PRO A 223 0.14 13.55 -22.01
CA PRO A 223 1.34 13.70 -22.86
C PRO A 223 2.33 14.77 -22.37
N ASP A 224 1.80 15.81 -21.70
CA ASP A 224 2.55 16.93 -21.15
C ASP A 224 2.85 16.78 -19.64
N ALA A 225 2.62 15.59 -19.07
CA ALA A 225 2.80 15.34 -17.66
C ALA A 225 4.26 15.07 -17.29
N LEU A 226 4.58 15.31 -15.99
CA LEU A 226 5.87 14.97 -15.39
C LEU A 226 6.11 13.44 -15.36
N GLY A 227 5.07 12.64 -15.57
CA GLY A 227 5.11 11.18 -15.52
C GLY A 227 4.89 10.59 -14.13
N PHE A 228 4.63 11.43 -13.15
CA PHE A 228 4.32 11.03 -11.78
C PHE A 228 3.13 11.81 -11.22
N ALA A 229 2.24 11.10 -10.53
CA ALA A 229 1.14 11.64 -9.75
C ALA A 229 1.37 11.41 -8.25
N PRO A 230 0.68 12.14 -7.35
CA PRO A 230 0.68 11.82 -5.93
C PRO A 230 0.18 10.39 -5.70
N HIS A 231 0.80 9.64 -4.79
CA HIS A 231 0.33 8.29 -4.45
C HIS A 231 -0.83 8.28 -3.43
N GLY A 232 -1.36 9.43 -3.06
CA GLY A 232 -2.47 9.61 -2.11
C GLY A 232 -2.62 11.05 -1.65
N ALA A 233 -3.63 11.33 -0.82
CA ALA A 233 -3.93 12.68 -0.35
C ALA A 233 -2.79 13.33 0.48
N GLY A 234 -2.05 12.52 1.21
CA GLY A 234 -1.10 13.01 2.21
C GLY A 234 -1.79 13.53 3.47
N ARG A 235 -1.04 13.60 4.56
CA ARG A 235 -1.54 14.02 5.87
C ARG A 235 -1.39 15.52 6.06
N ASN A 236 -2.32 16.13 6.82
CA ASN A 236 -2.20 17.51 7.27
C ASN A 236 -1.30 17.61 8.51
N LEU A 237 -1.37 16.62 9.40
CA LEU A 237 -0.68 16.58 10.67
C LEU A 237 0.03 15.24 10.85
N SER A 238 1.10 15.22 11.67
CA SER A 238 1.64 13.95 12.16
C SER A 238 0.58 13.21 13.00
N ARG A 239 0.72 11.88 13.14
CA ARG A 239 -0.21 11.09 13.96
C ARG A 239 -0.39 11.69 15.35
N ASN A 240 0.71 11.97 16.04
CA ASN A 240 0.66 12.54 17.40
C ASN A 240 0.03 13.94 17.45
N ALA A 241 0.27 14.81 16.46
CA ALA A 241 -0.35 16.12 16.41
C ALA A 241 -1.85 16.03 16.14
N HIS A 242 -2.27 15.07 15.28
CA HIS A 242 -3.68 14.82 15.03
C HIS A 242 -4.41 14.29 16.28
N LEU A 243 -3.83 13.31 16.98
CA LEU A 243 -4.40 12.79 18.23
C LEU A 243 -4.54 13.89 19.29
N ARG A 244 -3.53 14.75 19.49
CA ARG A 244 -3.62 15.90 20.40
C ARG A 244 -4.78 16.82 20.04
N ARG A 245 -4.95 17.13 18.74
CA ARG A 245 -6.07 17.96 18.27
C ARG A 245 -7.43 17.31 18.61
N LEU A 246 -7.58 16.01 18.44
CA LEU A 246 -8.83 15.29 18.78
C LEU A 246 -9.10 15.33 20.28
N VAL A 247 -8.07 15.15 21.13
CA VAL A 247 -8.20 15.26 22.60
C VAL A 247 -8.67 16.68 22.99
N GLU A 248 -8.11 17.72 22.40
CA GLU A 248 -8.52 19.12 22.63
C GLU A 248 -9.94 19.38 22.15
N GLU A 249 -10.30 18.93 20.95
CA GLU A 249 -11.64 19.11 20.35
C GLU A 249 -12.74 18.46 21.21
N PHE A 250 -12.50 17.29 21.74
CA PHE A 250 -13.44 16.57 22.58
C PHE A 250 -13.30 16.90 24.07
N ARG A 251 -12.46 17.88 24.44
CA ARG A 251 -12.20 18.28 25.83
C ARG A 251 -11.94 17.07 26.74
N ALA A 252 -11.22 16.08 26.21
CA ALA A 252 -10.93 14.86 26.92
C ALA A 252 -9.97 15.14 28.10
N GLU A 253 -10.09 14.35 29.14
CA GLU A 253 -9.18 14.42 30.31
C GLU A 253 -7.75 14.02 29.91
N ALA A 254 -6.80 14.23 30.82
CA ALA A 254 -5.41 13.85 30.64
C ALA A 254 -5.20 12.34 30.39
N SER A 255 -6.17 11.50 30.77
CA SER A 255 -6.23 10.07 30.47
C SER A 255 -6.45 9.74 28.99
N GLY A 256 -6.84 10.72 28.16
CA GLY A 256 -7.12 10.56 26.73
C GLY A 256 -8.61 10.43 26.40
N LEU A 257 -8.89 10.03 25.15
CA LEU A 257 -10.26 9.88 24.64
C LEU A 257 -10.94 8.65 25.21
N SER A 258 -12.17 8.82 25.71
CA SER A 258 -13.01 7.70 26.17
C SER A 258 -13.47 6.85 24.98
N PRO A 259 -13.89 5.59 25.21
CA PRO A 259 -14.51 4.75 24.18
C PRO A 259 -15.69 5.43 23.46
N ASP A 260 -16.51 6.19 24.19
CA ASP A 260 -17.65 6.93 23.63
C ASP A 260 -17.18 8.07 22.72
N ASN A 261 -16.13 8.82 23.12
CA ASN A 261 -15.51 9.82 22.26
C ASN A 261 -14.99 9.18 20.97
N ILE A 262 -14.28 8.06 21.07
CA ILE A 262 -13.74 7.33 19.91
C ILE A 262 -14.88 6.89 18.99
N ALA A 263 -15.95 6.30 19.53
CA ALA A 263 -17.12 5.88 18.74
C ALA A 263 -17.78 7.08 18.05
N ALA A 264 -17.94 8.21 18.75
CA ALA A 264 -18.51 9.44 18.19
C ALA A 264 -17.63 10.01 17.04
N ILE A 265 -16.30 10.03 17.21
CA ILE A 265 -15.36 10.47 16.18
C ILE A 265 -15.47 9.58 14.94
N VAL A 266 -15.39 8.26 15.11
CA VAL A 266 -15.51 7.29 14.01
C VAL A 266 -16.85 7.48 13.29
N GLY A 267 -17.98 7.49 14.03
CA GLY A 267 -19.30 7.65 13.44
C GLY A 267 -19.47 8.96 12.65
N ARG A 268 -18.93 10.06 13.17
CA ARG A 268 -18.94 11.38 12.49
C ARG A 268 -18.18 11.34 11.16
N GLU A 269 -16.99 10.73 11.16
CA GLU A 269 -16.07 10.82 10.03
C GLU A 269 -16.31 9.74 8.95
N THR A 270 -17.01 8.67 9.33
CA THR A 270 -17.28 7.52 8.43
C THR A 270 -18.77 7.30 8.18
N LYS A 271 -19.60 8.31 8.38
CA LYS A 271 -21.05 8.25 8.31
C LYS A 271 -21.56 7.56 7.03
N GLY A 272 -22.34 6.49 7.23
CA GLY A 272 -22.95 5.73 6.13
C GLY A 272 -22.04 4.67 5.49
N LEU A 273 -20.81 4.49 6.00
CA LEU A 273 -19.85 3.52 5.50
C LEU A 273 -19.64 2.37 6.50
N ASP A 274 -19.45 1.15 5.98
CA ASP A 274 -19.04 -0.01 6.80
C ASP A 274 -17.52 0.00 6.99
N ILE A 275 -17.04 0.64 8.04
CA ILE A 275 -15.62 0.73 8.36
C ILE A 275 -15.27 -0.25 9.48
N ARG A 276 -14.34 -1.14 9.21
CA ARG A 276 -13.91 -2.19 10.14
C ARG A 276 -12.44 -2.03 10.51
N PHE A 277 -12.15 -2.39 11.76
CA PHE A 277 -10.78 -2.42 12.28
C PHE A 277 -10.45 -3.86 12.66
N PHE A 278 -9.42 -4.42 12.02
CA PHE A 278 -9.08 -5.85 12.16
C PHE A 278 -8.81 -6.27 13.61
N THR A 279 -8.19 -5.37 14.40
CA THR A 279 -7.97 -5.60 15.84
C THR A 279 -9.22 -5.42 16.70
N GLY A 280 -10.35 -4.99 16.15
CA GLY A 280 -11.54 -4.56 16.86
C GLY A 280 -11.43 -3.21 17.58
N LYS A 281 -10.27 -2.53 17.48
CA LYS A 281 -10.01 -1.21 18.08
C LYS A 281 -9.71 -0.18 17.00
N PRO A 282 -10.49 0.91 16.89
CA PRO A 282 -10.25 1.96 15.92
C PRO A 282 -8.88 2.63 16.10
N ASP A 283 -8.12 2.76 15.00
CA ASP A 283 -6.99 3.69 14.94
C ASP A 283 -7.48 5.05 14.44
N ILE A 284 -7.86 5.92 15.37
CA ILE A 284 -8.36 7.26 15.06
C ILE A 284 -7.31 8.17 14.42
N SER A 285 -6.04 7.79 14.48
CA SER A 285 -4.98 8.56 13.82
C SER A 285 -5.03 8.46 12.29
N GLU A 286 -5.75 7.49 11.74
CA GLU A 286 -5.90 7.23 10.29
C GLU A 286 -7.28 7.64 9.74
N LEU A 287 -8.12 8.29 10.55
CA LEU A 287 -9.43 8.77 10.12
C LEU A 287 -9.33 9.93 9.09
N PRO A 288 -10.40 10.19 8.33
CA PRO A 288 -10.42 11.21 7.25
C PRO A 288 -9.85 12.57 7.62
N SER A 289 -10.14 13.08 8.82
CA SER A 289 -9.66 14.40 9.29
C SER A 289 -8.13 14.49 9.45
N ALA A 290 -7.42 13.37 9.43
CA ALA A 290 -5.95 13.34 9.42
C ALA A 290 -5.34 13.73 8.07
N TYR A 291 -6.12 13.65 7.00
CA TYR A 291 -5.67 13.79 5.62
C TYR A 291 -6.06 15.14 5.01
N LYS A 292 -5.39 15.50 3.92
CA LYS A 292 -5.74 16.70 3.13
C LYS A 292 -7.11 16.55 2.50
N ASN A 293 -7.73 17.69 2.24
CA ASN A 293 -9.03 17.73 1.58
C ASN A 293 -8.98 17.06 0.20
N ALA A 294 -9.88 16.11 -0.04
CA ALA A 294 -9.91 15.26 -1.21
C ALA A 294 -10.08 16.07 -2.52
N GLU A 295 -11.02 17.02 -2.53
CA GLU A 295 -11.29 17.84 -3.72
C GLU A 295 -10.14 18.80 -4.03
N GLN A 296 -9.47 19.31 -2.99
CA GLN A 296 -8.25 20.12 -3.20
C GLN A 296 -7.14 19.28 -3.82
N VAL A 297 -6.94 18.04 -3.35
CA VAL A 297 -5.92 17.15 -3.93
C VAL A 297 -6.25 16.84 -5.39
N ALA A 298 -7.50 16.46 -5.69
CA ALA A 298 -7.94 16.20 -7.06
C ALA A 298 -7.74 17.44 -7.97
N SER A 299 -8.13 18.63 -7.49
CA SER A 299 -7.95 19.88 -8.25
C SER A 299 -6.48 20.22 -8.50
N GLN A 300 -5.57 19.92 -7.55
CA GLN A 300 -4.14 20.14 -7.76
C GLN A 300 -3.53 19.15 -8.78
N ILE A 301 -3.98 17.90 -8.81
CA ILE A 301 -3.58 16.92 -9.82
C ILE A 301 -3.91 17.44 -11.23
N GLU A 302 -5.11 17.92 -11.45
CA GLU A 302 -5.54 18.48 -12.75
C GLU A 302 -4.87 19.82 -13.05
N LYS A 303 -4.82 20.74 -12.10
CA LYS A 303 -4.19 22.07 -12.24
C LYS A 303 -2.73 21.97 -12.66
N HIS A 304 -1.98 21.06 -12.05
CA HIS A 304 -0.57 20.86 -12.34
C HIS A 304 -0.32 19.81 -13.43
N LYS A 305 -1.39 19.33 -14.07
CA LYS A 305 -1.34 18.36 -15.19
C LYS A 305 -0.53 17.11 -14.85
N LEU A 306 -0.61 16.62 -13.61
CA LEU A 306 0.17 15.47 -13.15
C LEU A 306 -0.38 14.16 -13.71
N ALA A 307 -1.69 14.07 -13.85
CA ALA A 307 -2.44 12.98 -14.47
C ALA A 307 -3.83 13.50 -14.84
N HIS A 308 -4.59 12.73 -15.61
CA HIS A 308 -5.99 13.00 -15.92
C HIS A 308 -6.88 12.02 -15.14
N ILE A 309 -7.76 12.53 -14.28
CA ILE A 309 -8.69 11.70 -13.50
C ILE A 309 -9.78 11.18 -14.45
N THR A 310 -9.81 9.87 -14.67
CA THR A 310 -10.72 9.20 -15.61
C THR A 310 -11.90 8.54 -14.93
N GLU A 311 -11.76 8.18 -13.64
CA GLU A 311 -12.79 7.47 -12.91
C GLU A 311 -12.64 7.71 -11.40
N ARG A 312 -13.75 7.58 -10.67
CA ARG A 312 -13.81 7.60 -9.20
C ARG A 312 -14.44 6.31 -8.70
N ILE A 313 -13.78 5.67 -7.75
CA ILE A 313 -14.35 4.55 -7.00
C ILE A 313 -14.92 5.13 -5.71
N MET A 314 -16.23 5.24 -5.63
CA MET A 314 -16.94 5.81 -4.48
C MET A 314 -16.90 4.86 -3.28
N PRO A 315 -16.66 5.36 -2.05
CA PRO A 315 -16.50 4.51 -0.86
C PRO A 315 -17.82 3.84 -0.47
N LEU A 316 -17.76 2.57 -0.10
CA LEU A 316 -18.85 1.81 0.50
C LEU A 316 -18.44 1.18 1.82
N GLY A 317 -17.21 0.75 1.94
CA GLY A 317 -16.65 0.19 3.16
C GLY A 317 -15.15 -0.03 3.09
N SER A 318 -14.52 -0.21 4.24
CA SER A 318 -13.09 -0.52 4.28
C SER A 318 -12.68 -1.30 5.53
N ILE A 319 -11.53 -1.95 5.46
CA ILE A 319 -10.86 -2.60 6.58
C ILE A 319 -9.49 -1.94 6.76
N MET A 320 -9.23 -1.49 7.98
CA MET A 320 -7.93 -1.01 8.44
C MET A 320 -7.38 -1.97 9.50
N ALA A 321 -6.08 -1.89 9.77
CA ALA A 321 -5.50 -2.69 10.84
C ALA A 321 -6.14 -2.40 12.22
N GLY A 322 -6.38 -1.13 12.51
CA GLY A 322 -6.80 -0.67 13.82
C GLY A 322 -5.63 -0.37 14.75
N GLU A 323 -5.92 -0.03 16.01
CA GLU A 323 -4.91 0.29 16.99
C GLU A 323 -4.02 -0.93 17.31
N MET A 324 -2.71 -0.74 17.24
CA MET A 324 -1.71 -1.77 17.50
C MET A 324 -1.01 -1.52 18.83
N ASN A 325 -1.08 -2.48 19.73
CA ASN A 325 -0.28 -2.47 20.96
C ASN A 325 1.18 -2.88 20.65
N TRP A 326 1.98 -1.99 20.12
CA TRP A 326 3.40 -2.23 19.80
C TRP A 326 4.25 -2.65 21.03
N ASN A 327 3.79 -2.35 22.24
CA ASN A 327 4.49 -2.70 23.48
C ASN A 327 4.42 -4.20 23.84
N ARG A 328 3.66 -5.04 23.11
CA ARG A 328 3.54 -6.48 23.35
C ARG A 328 4.17 -7.38 22.30
N ALA A 329 4.61 -6.86 21.19
CA ALA A 329 5.21 -7.63 20.10
C ALA A 329 6.72 -7.36 20.02
N GLY A 330 7.46 -7.85 21.00
CA GLY A 330 8.90 -8.07 20.89
C GLY A 330 9.78 -6.84 21.09
N ARG A 331 10.23 -6.66 22.30
CA ARG A 331 11.64 -6.29 22.55
C ARG A 331 12.49 -7.54 22.54
#